data_55fc5831c6fa79da404e3185341f4460
#
_entry.id   55fc5831c6fa79da404e3185341f4460
#
_cell.length_a   1.000
_cell.length_b   1.000
_cell.length_c   1.000
_cell.angle_alpha   90.00
_cell.angle_beta   90.00
_cell.angle_gamma   90.00
#
_symmetry.space_group_name_H-M   'P 1'
#
loop_
_entity.id
_entity.type
_entity.pdbx_description
1 polymer ?
#
loop_
_entity_poly.entity_id
_entity_poly.type
_entity_poly.pdbx_seq_one_letter_code
_entity_poly.pdbx_strand_id
1 'polypeptide(L)'
;MRQTVYGILIPFLGTSLGAACVLFMRRQLSDTVQRALTGFAAGVMVAASVWSLLIPAMEQAAWMGKLAFLPAFAGFWVGILFLLALDHLIPHLHARSNQTEGPKSRLQRTTMMVLAVTLHNIPEGMAVGVVYAGLLSGTAQITAAGALALSLGIAIQNFPEGAIISMPLRAEGESKGRAFLNGVLSGIVEPIGAVLTILGTRLIVPALPYLLSFAAGAMLYVVVEELIPEMSQGKHSNLGALAFAVGFSIMMALDVALG
;
A
#
# COMPACT_ATOMS: atom_id res chain seq x y z
N MET A 1 -7.89 18.18 -12.48
CA MET A 1 -7.66 17.10 -13.46
C MET A 1 -6.18 16.73 -13.62
N ARG A 2 -5.24 17.60 -14.04
CA ARG A 2 -3.81 17.21 -14.18
C ARG A 2 -3.19 16.69 -12.88
N GLN A 3 -3.42 17.37 -11.76
CA GLN A 3 -2.91 16.94 -10.45
C GLN A 3 -3.43 15.55 -10.04
N THR A 4 -4.69 15.25 -10.32
CA THR A 4 -5.28 13.93 -10.06
C THR A 4 -4.60 12.84 -10.87
N VAL A 5 -4.35 13.07 -12.15
CA VAL A 5 -3.65 12.10 -13.02
C VAL A 5 -2.24 11.84 -12.51
N TYR A 6 -1.48 12.89 -12.18
CA TYR A 6 -0.14 12.72 -11.61
C TYR A 6 -0.18 11.98 -10.27
N GLY A 7 -1.11 12.35 -9.37
CA GLY A 7 -1.23 11.70 -8.08
C GLY A 7 -1.55 10.21 -8.17
N ILE A 8 -2.38 9.81 -9.13
CA ILE A 8 -2.72 8.39 -9.38
C ILE A 8 -1.51 7.63 -9.94
N LEU A 9 -0.66 8.28 -10.74
CA LEU A 9 0.48 7.60 -11.38
C LEU A 9 1.74 7.57 -10.50
N ILE A 10 1.88 8.48 -9.55
CA ILE A 10 3.07 8.59 -8.68
C ILE A 10 3.33 7.29 -7.91
N PRO A 11 2.37 6.64 -7.23
CA PRO A 11 2.58 5.35 -6.56
C PRO A 11 3.11 4.27 -7.51
N PHE A 12 2.44 4.07 -8.63
CA PHE A 12 2.83 3.12 -9.67
C PHE A 12 4.26 3.35 -10.20
N LEU A 13 4.67 4.62 -10.31
CA LEU A 13 6.06 4.95 -10.67
C LEU A 13 7.03 4.51 -9.57
N GLY A 14 6.65 4.60 -8.29
CA GLY A 14 7.42 4.08 -7.17
C GLY A 14 7.70 2.59 -7.32
N THR A 15 6.64 1.77 -7.47
CA THR A 15 6.72 0.32 -7.70
C THR A 15 7.57 0.00 -8.93
N SER A 16 7.35 0.73 -10.04
CA SER A 16 8.08 0.51 -11.30
C SER A 16 9.57 0.82 -11.18
N LEU A 17 9.94 1.90 -10.49
CA LEU A 17 11.34 2.27 -10.23
C LEU A 17 12.02 1.26 -9.30
N GLY A 18 11.31 0.80 -8.27
CA GLY A 18 11.79 -0.28 -7.41
C GLY A 18 12.03 -1.57 -8.19
N ALA A 19 11.08 -1.98 -9.01
CA ALA A 19 11.23 -3.15 -9.88
C ALA A 19 12.42 -3.00 -10.87
N ALA A 20 12.73 -1.80 -11.32
CA ALA A 20 13.87 -1.54 -12.21
C ALA A 20 15.23 -1.82 -11.56
N CYS A 21 15.33 -1.91 -10.23
CA CYS A 21 16.55 -2.29 -9.54
C CYS A 21 17.11 -3.64 -10.05
N VAL A 22 16.25 -4.59 -10.43
CA VAL A 22 16.67 -5.91 -10.95
C VAL A 22 17.47 -5.82 -12.24
N LEU A 23 17.29 -4.76 -13.03
CA LEU A 23 18.02 -4.56 -14.29
C LEU A 23 19.51 -4.28 -14.04
N PHE A 24 19.83 -3.56 -12.97
CA PHE A 24 21.17 -3.07 -12.64
C PHE A 24 21.86 -3.93 -11.59
N MET A 25 21.12 -4.48 -10.63
CA MET A 25 21.69 -5.30 -9.57
C MET A 25 22.11 -6.69 -10.08
N ARG A 26 23.27 -7.16 -9.57
CA ARG A 26 23.82 -8.48 -9.91
C ARG A 26 23.57 -9.54 -8.84
N ARG A 27 23.22 -9.12 -7.62
CA ARG A 27 22.97 -9.98 -6.46
C ARG A 27 21.63 -9.66 -5.84
N GLN A 28 21.06 -10.62 -5.13
CA GLN A 28 19.87 -10.41 -4.31
C GLN A 28 20.14 -9.38 -3.20
N LEU A 29 19.07 -8.74 -2.73
CA LEU A 29 19.12 -7.93 -1.52
C LEU A 29 19.54 -8.81 -0.34
N SER A 30 20.44 -8.30 0.51
CA SER A 30 20.75 -8.99 1.75
C SER A 30 19.54 -8.97 2.68
N ASP A 31 19.42 -9.97 3.55
CA ASP A 31 18.34 -10.03 4.55
C ASP A 31 18.26 -8.76 5.41
N THR A 32 19.41 -8.15 5.71
CA THR A 32 19.49 -6.91 6.46
C THR A 32 18.85 -5.75 5.73
N VAL A 33 19.16 -5.59 4.44
CA VAL A 33 18.59 -4.53 3.59
C VAL A 33 17.10 -4.77 3.40
N GLN A 34 16.68 -5.99 3.12
CA GLN A 34 15.27 -6.31 2.92
C GLN A 34 14.44 -6.00 4.18
N ARG A 35 14.88 -6.43 5.38
CA ARG A 35 14.21 -6.10 6.64
C ARG A 35 14.11 -4.59 6.89
N ALA A 36 15.16 -3.84 6.55
CA ALA A 36 15.13 -2.38 6.68
C ALA A 36 14.12 -1.76 5.71
N LEU A 37 14.09 -2.21 4.47
CA LEU A 37 13.15 -1.72 3.46
C LEU A 37 11.70 -2.06 3.82
N THR A 38 11.43 -3.31 4.25
CA THR A 38 10.09 -3.74 4.69
C THR A 38 9.64 -2.97 5.93
N GLY A 39 10.54 -2.79 6.93
CA GLY A 39 10.23 -1.99 8.12
C GLY A 39 9.93 -0.53 7.77
N PHE A 40 10.73 0.06 6.88
CA PHE A 40 10.51 1.43 6.41
C PHE A 40 9.15 1.58 5.71
N ALA A 41 8.81 0.68 4.78
CA ALA A 41 7.51 0.67 4.10
C ALA A 41 6.36 0.54 5.10
N ALA A 42 6.43 -0.41 6.05
CA ALA A 42 5.44 -0.57 7.10
C ALA A 42 5.23 0.71 7.92
N GLY A 43 6.30 1.43 8.26
CA GLY A 43 6.22 2.70 8.99
C GLY A 43 5.50 3.79 8.20
N VAL A 44 5.82 3.93 6.90
CA VAL A 44 5.13 4.87 6.00
C VAL A 44 3.65 4.54 5.90
N MET A 45 3.30 3.25 5.69
CA MET A 45 1.90 2.80 5.57
C MET A 45 1.09 3.09 6.84
N VAL A 46 1.64 2.83 8.03
CA VAL A 46 0.96 3.13 9.30
C VAL A 46 0.70 4.63 9.43
N ALA A 47 1.69 5.47 9.17
CA ALA A 47 1.51 6.92 9.25
C ALA A 47 0.47 7.41 8.24
N ALA A 48 0.54 6.98 6.97
CA ALA A 48 -0.45 7.32 5.94
C ALA A 48 -1.86 6.89 6.34
N SER A 49 -2.02 5.67 6.88
CA SER A 49 -3.32 5.18 7.34
C SER A 49 -3.93 6.05 8.43
N VAL A 50 -3.11 6.63 9.31
CA VAL A 50 -3.57 7.48 10.40
C VAL A 50 -3.84 8.91 9.91
N TRP A 51 -2.83 9.58 9.35
CA TRP A 51 -2.91 11.02 9.04
C TRP A 51 -3.67 11.31 7.75
N SER A 52 -3.43 10.54 6.69
CA SER A 52 -4.08 10.80 5.39
C SER A 52 -5.47 10.17 5.26
N LEU A 53 -5.84 9.18 6.10
CA LEU A 53 -7.08 8.43 5.93
C LEU A 53 -7.98 8.47 7.17
N LEU A 54 -7.55 7.98 8.35
CA LEU A 54 -8.40 7.88 9.53
C LEU A 54 -8.75 9.25 10.13
N ILE A 55 -7.78 10.16 10.26
CA ILE A 55 -8.05 11.50 10.79
C ILE A 55 -9.02 12.24 9.87
N PRO A 56 -8.81 12.36 8.55
CA PRO A 56 -9.77 12.99 7.65
C PRO A 56 -11.14 12.31 7.63
N ALA A 57 -11.22 10.98 7.80
CA ALA A 57 -12.48 10.28 7.91
C ALA A 57 -13.31 10.74 9.13
N MET A 58 -12.67 10.86 10.28
CA MET A 58 -13.33 11.35 11.52
C MET A 58 -13.68 12.83 11.43
N GLU A 59 -12.82 13.65 10.83
CA GLU A 59 -13.09 15.08 10.63
C GLU A 59 -14.30 15.31 9.72
N GLN A 60 -14.44 14.52 8.64
CA GLN A 60 -15.63 14.58 7.79
C GLN A 60 -16.92 14.14 8.50
N ALA A 61 -16.81 13.31 9.53
CA ALA A 61 -17.93 12.89 10.37
C ALA A 61 -18.12 13.77 11.62
N ALA A 62 -17.40 14.89 11.76
CA ALA A 62 -17.43 15.76 12.95
C ALA A 62 -18.83 16.28 13.31
N TRP A 63 -19.74 16.39 12.33
CA TRP A 63 -21.16 16.72 12.54
C TRP A 63 -21.89 15.74 13.47
N MET A 64 -21.38 14.49 13.64
CA MET A 64 -21.91 13.49 14.57
C MET A 64 -21.45 13.71 16.02
N GLY A 65 -20.64 14.73 16.31
CA GLY A 65 -20.11 15.01 17.64
C GLY A 65 -19.30 13.84 18.20
N LYS A 66 -19.68 13.34 19.40
CA LYS A 66 -18.96 12.23 20.06
C LYS A 66 -19.01 10.89 19.28
N LEU A 67 -19.89 10.77 18.31
CA LEU A 67 -20.05 9.56 17.47
C LEU A 67 -19.29 9.66 16.13
N ALA A 68 -18.49 10.69 15.92
CA ALA A 68 -17.70 10.89 14.70
C ALA A 68 -16.75 9.72 14.37
N PHE A 69 -16.38 8.92 15.36
CA PHE A 69 -15.57 7.74 15.17
C PHE A 69 -16.31 6.55 14.52
N LEU A 70 -17.67 6.52 14.55
CA LEU A 70 -18.44 5.36 14.07
C LEU A 70 -18.25 5.04 12.59
N PRO A 71 -18.28 6.01 11.64
CA PRO A 71 -17.97 5.74 10.25
C PRO A 71 -16.55 5.21 10.07
N ALA A 72 -15.58 5.80 10.79
CA ALA A 72 -14.20 5.37 10.75
C ALA A 72 -14.03 3.94 11.30
N PHE A 73 -14.66 3.62 12.43
CA PHE A 73 -14.67 2.28 13.02
C PHE A 73 -15.29 1.25 12.06
N ALA A 74 -16.45 1.54 11.49
CA ALA A 74 -17.15 0.61 10.61
C ALA A 74 -16.35 0.37 9.31
N GLY A 75 -15.90 1.44 8.65
CA GLY A 75 -15.10 1.33 7.42
C GLY A 75 -13.80 0.58 7.64
N PHE A 76 -13.10 0.87 8.74
CA PHE A 76 -11.86 0.20 9.11
C PHE A 76 -12.04 -1.33 9.23
N TRP A 77 -13.05 -1.79 9.95
CA TRP A 77 -13.33 -3.22 10.06
C TRP A 77 -13.72 -3.86 8.73
N VAL A 78 -14.50 -3.16 7.92
CA VAL A 78 -14.86 -3.67 6.57
C VAL A 78 -13.61 -3.79 5.70
N GLY A 79 -12.65 -2.86 5.79
CA GLY A 79 -11.37 -2.92 5.09
C GLY A 79 -10.51 -4.12 5.50
N ILE A 80 -10.37 -4.36 6.81
CA ILE A 80 -9.69 -5.54 7.34
C ILE A 80 -10.35 -6.84 6.83
N LEU A 81 -11.67 -6.95 6.97
CA LEU A 81 -12.40 -8.17 6.56
C LEU A 81 -12.37 -8.38 5.05
N PHE A 82 -12.32 -7.31 4.26
CA PHE A 82 -12.17 -7.38 2.83
C PHE A 82 -10.82 -7.99 2.42
N LEU A 83 -9.72 -7.52 3.00
CA LEU A 83 -8.41 -8.08 2.72
C LEU A 83 -8.28 -9.50 3.23
N LEU A 84 -8.74 -9.79 4.45
CA LEU A 84 -8.80 -11.14 4.97
C LEU A 84 -9.57 -12.09 4.02
N ALA A 85 -10.67 -11.62 3.43
CA ALA A 85 -11.43 -12.42 2.46
C ALA A 85 -10.63 -12.64 1.17
N LEU A 86 -9.96 -11.60 0.63
CA LEU A 86 -9.11 -11.74 -0.57
C LEU A 86 -7.97 -12.71 -0.32
N ASP A 87 -7.34 -12.63 0.82
CA ASP A 87 -6.25 -13.49 1.29
C ASP A 87 -6.66 -14.98 1.28
N HIS A 88 -7.87 -15.26 1.75
CA HIS A 88 -8.43 -16.61 1.72
C HIS A 88 -8.93 -17.08 0.34
N LEU A 89 -9.26 -16.15 -0.56
CA LEU A 89 -9.85 -16.48 -1.87
C LEU A 89 -8.83 -16.56 -3.01
N ILE A 90 -7.68 -15.91 -2.87
CA ILE A 90 -6.67 -15.81 -3.93
C ILE A 90 -5.44 -16.63 -3.53
N PRO A 91 -5.03 -17.63 -4.36
CA PRO A 91 -3.80 -18.37 -4.09
C PRO A 91 -2.58 -17.48 -4.28
N HIS A 92 -1.80 -17.28 -3.22
CA HIS A 92 -0.62 -16.44 -3.24
C HIS A 92 0.50 -17.01 -2.36
N LEU A 93 1.70 -16.44 -2.47
CA LEU A 93 2.89 -16.89 -1.76
C LEU A 93 3.80 -15.70 -1.47
N HIS A 94 4.13 -15.50 -0.21
CA HIS A 94 5.11 -14.48 0.18
C HIS A 94 6.52 -14.88 -0.21
N ALA A 95 7.35 -13.92 -0.60
CA ALA A 95 8.68 -14.13 -1.16
C ALA A 95 9.60 -15.00 -0.29
N ARG A 96 9.40 -14.99 1.03
CA ARG A 96 10.19 -15.75 2.03
C ARG A 96 9.45 -16.93 2.65
N SER A 97 8.20 -17.16 2.29
CA SER A 97 7.43 -18.29 2.75
C SER A 97 7.58 -19.48 1.81
N ASN A 98 7.54 -20.68 2.37
CA ASN A 98 7.37 -21.92 1.61
C ASN A 98 5.94 -22.45 1.71
N GLN A 99 5.09 -21.77 2.47
CA GLN A 99 3.69 -22.12 2.63
C GLN A 99 2.85 -21.22 1.72
N THR A 100 2.06 -21.86 0.86
CA THR A 100 1.09 -21.16 0.00
C THR A 100 -0.14 -20.86 0.81
N GLU A 101 -0.67 -19.66 0.65
CA GLU A 101 -1.91 -19.20 1.24
C GLU A 101 -3.05 -19.21 0.23
N GLY A 102 -4.30 -19.18 0.73
CA GLY A 102 -5.49 -19.29 -0.11
C GLY A 102 -5.76 -20.72 -0.61
N PRO A 103 -6.59 -20.87 -1.66
CA PRO A 103 -6.98 -22.16 -2.20
C PRO A 103 -5.80 -22.90 -2.84
N LYS A 104 -5.82 -24.24 -2.78
CA LYS A 104 -4.82 -25.06 -3.48
C LYS A 104 -4.81 -24.74 -4.97
N SER A 105 -3.65 -24.36 -5.49
CA SER A 105 -3.48 -23.93 -6.88
C SER A 105 -2.33 -24.67 -7.55
N ARG A 106 -2.41 -24.77 -8.89
CA ARG A 106 -1.32 -25.25 -9.76
C ARG A 106 -0.51 -24.10 -10.38
N LEU A 107 -0.69 -22.89 -9.89
CA LEU A 107 0.06 -21.72 -10.36
C LEU A 107 1.55 -21.90 -10.05
N GLN A 108 2.40 -21.35 -10.90
CA GLN A 108 3.84 -21.31 -10.67
C GLN A 108 4.15 -20.46 -9.44
N ARG A 109 5.21 -20.80 -8.73
CA ARG A 109 5.68 -20.07 -7.55
C ARG A 109 5.83 -18.57 -7.83
N THR A 110 6.44 -18.22 -8.96
CA THR A 110 6.61 -16.82 -9.39
C THR A 110 5.30 -16.09 -9.58
N THR A 111 4.27 -16.73 -10.15
CA THR A 111 2.94 -16.14 -10.30
C THR A 111 2.27 -15.89 -8.95
N MET A 112 2.39 -16.82 -8.00
CA MET A 112 1.83 -16.64 -6.65
C MET A 112 2.52 -15.52 -5.88
N MET A 113 3.84 -15.34 -6.08
CA MET A 113 4.57 -14.21 -5.50
C MET A 113 4.12 -12.87 -6.06
N VAL A 114 3.87 -12.78 -7.37
CA VAL A 114 3.33 -11.57 -8.00
C VAL A 114 1.92 -11.28 -7.50
N LEU A 115 1.08 -12.31 -7.33
CA LEU A 115 -0.27 -12.15 -6.78
C LEU A 115 -0.26 -11.62 -5.35
N ALA A 116 0.66 -12.08 -4.48
CA ALA A 116 0.80 -11.54 -3.13
C ALA A 116 0.95 -10.01 -3.16
N VAL A 117 1.98 -9.49 -3.85
CA VAL A 117 2.22 -8.03 -3.93
C VAL A 117 1.07 -7.31 -4.65
N THR A 118 0.43 -7.94 -5.64
CA THR A 118 -0.73 -7.35 -6.31
C THR A 118 -1.89 -7.14 -5.34
N LEU A 119 -2.12 -8.07 -4.40
CA LEU A 119 -3.15 -7.93 -3.36
C LEU A 119 -2.89 -6.74 -2.43
N HIS A 120 -1.60 -6.49 -2.09
CA HIS A 120 -1.19 -5.35 -1.26
C HIS A 120 -1.41 -4.02 -1.96
N ASN A 121 -1.13 -3.95 -3.25
CA ASN A 121 -1.23 -2.73 -4.05
C ASN A 121 -2.70 -2.31 -4.32
N ILE A 122 -3.68 -3.22 -4.14
CA ILE A 122 -5.12 -2.87 -4.28
C ILE A 122 -5.55 -1.81 -3.25
N PRO A 123 -5.34 -1.99 -1.92
CA PRO A 123 -5.66 -0.99 -0.92
C PRO A 123 -4.98 0.35 -1.15
N GLU A 124 -3.74 0.34 -1.61
CA GLU A 124 -2.97 1.55 -1.89
C GLU A 124 -3.58 2.37 -3.03
N GLY A 125 -3.91 1.70 -4.13
CA GLY A 125 -4.65 2.32 -5.23
C GLY A 125 -5.99 2.86 -4.77
N MET A 126 -6.73 2.11 -3.96
CA MET A 126 -8.01 2.56 -3.39
C MET A 126 -7.83 3.77 -2.48
N ALA A 127 -6.80 3.80 -1.61
CA ALA A 127 -6.49 4.92 -0.72
C ALA A 127 -6.28 6.22 -1.53
N VAL A 128 -5.42 6.18 -2.55
CA VAL A 128 -5.22 7.29 -3.47
C VAL A 128 -6.53 7.70 -4.14
N GLY A 129 -7.28 6.72 -4.64
CA GLY A 129 -8.57 6.95 -5.30
C GLY A 129 -9.58 7.66 -4.41
N VAL A 130 -9.74 7.25 -3.15
CA VAL A 130 -10.67 7.87 -2.19
C VAL A 130 -10.27 9.30 -1.88
N VAL A 131 -8.99 9.56 -1.62
CA VAL A 131 -8.49 10.92 -1.30
C VAL A 131 -8.66 11.86 -2.50
N TYR A 132 -8.32 11.42 -3.72
CA TYR A 132 -8.55 12.24 -4.91
C TYR A 132 -10.04 12.40 -5.26
N ALA A 133 -10.89 11.43 -4.94
CA ALA A 133 -12.33 11.58 -5.08
C ALA A 133 -12.88 12.64 -4.11
N GLY A 134 -12.40 12.65 -2.87
CA GLY A 134 -12.72 13.69 -1.88
C GLY A 134 -12.28 15.07 -2.34
N LEU A 135 -11.04 15.21 -2.83
CA LEU A 135 -10.53 16.46 -3.40
C LEU A 135 -11.39 16.94 -4.58
N LEU A 136 -11.77 16.06 -5.49
CA LEU A 136 -12.61 16.39 -6.65
C LEU A 136 -14.04 16.76 -6.27
N SER A 137 -14.53 16.26 -5.14
CA SER A 137 -15.85 16.58 -4.58
C SER A 137 -15.88 17.90 -3.82
N GLY A 138 -14.73 18.57 -3.67
CA GLY A 138 -14.61 19.84 -2.95
C GLY A 138 -14.76 19.69 -1.43
N THR A 139 -14.40 18.53 -0.88
CA THR A 139 -14.44 18.28 0.56
C THR A 139 -13.37 19.12 1.25
N ALA A 140 -13.76 19.99 2.17
CA ALA A 140 -12.88 20.98 2.79
C ALA A 140 -11.69 20.37 3.58
N GLN A 141 -11.84 19.14 4.05
CA GLN A 141 -10.85 18.42 4.85
C GLN A 141 -9.74 17.76 4.01
N ILE A 142 -9.87 17.74 2.68
CA ILE A 142 -8.88 17.13 1.78
C ILE A 142 -8.28 18.19 0.89
N THR A 143 -7.03 18.56 1.16
CA THR A 143 -6.28 19.52 0.36
C THR A 143 -5.58 18.87 -0.82
N ALA A 144 -5.26 19.64 -1.86
CA ALA A 144 -4.45 19.15 -2.97
C ALA A 144 -3.03 18.76 -2.53
N ALA A 145 -2.50 19.45 -1.53
CA ALA A 145 -1.18 19.19 -0.97
C ALA A 145 -1.18 17.90 -0.13
N GLY A 146 -2.20 17.68 0.71
CA GLY A 146 -2.37 16.43 1.45
C GLY A 146 -2.59 15.22 0.54
N ALA A 147 -3.39 15.36 -0.54
CA ALA A 147 -3.55 14.31 -1.53
C ALA A 147 -2.22 13.97 -2.24
N LEU A 148 -1.38 14.96 -2.51
CA LEU A 148 -0.04 14.76 -3.07
C LEU A 148 0.90 14.11 -2.04
N ALA A 149 0.83 14.52 -0.76
CA ALA A 149 1.63 13.94 0.32
C ALA A 149 1.36 12.43 0.45
N LEU A 150 0.09 12.00 0.42
CA LEU A 150 -0.27 10.59 0.40
C LEU A 150 0.33 9.87 -0.82
N SER A 151 0.16 10.43 -2.03
CA SER A 151 0.69 9.81 -3.26
C SER A 151 2.21 9.65 -3.21
N LEU A 152 2.92 10.66 -2.70
CA LEU A 152 4.38 10.61 -2.52
C LEU A 152 4.78 9.59 -1.45
N GLY A 153 4.08 9.56 -0.33
CA GLY A 153 4.30 8.58 0.73
C GLY A 153 4.16 7.16 0.22
N ILE A 154 3.07 6.87 -0.50
CA ILE A 154 2.85 5.55 -1.11
C ILE A 154 3.95 5.25 -2.15
N ALA A 155 4.35 6.19 -3.00
CA ALA A 155 5.44 5.97 -3.95
C ALA A 155 6.78 5.67 -3.27
N ILE A 156 7.07 6.31 -2.14
CA ILE A 156 8.30 6.09 -1.35
C ILE A 156 8.32 4.67 -0.78
N GLN A 157 7.19 4.15 -0.27
CA GLN A 157 7.11 2.76 0.23
C GLN A 157 7.09 1.73 -0.90
N ASN A 158 6.45 2.03 -2.02
CA ASN A 158 6.34 1.14 -3.18
C ASN A 158 7.69 0.92 -3.88
N PHE A 159 8.63 1.85 -3.76
CA PHE A 159 9.98 1.64 -4.28
C PHE A 159 10.67 0.42 -3.63
N PRO A 160 10.76 0.29 -2.29
CA PRO A 160 11.16 -0.95 -1.65
C PRO A 160 10.39 -2.19 -2.13
N GLU A 161 9.07 -2.11 -2.22
CA GLU A 161 8.22 -3.24 -2.58
C GLU A 161 8.46 -3.75 -3.99
N GLY A 162 8.59 -2.84 -4.98
CA GLY A 162 8.97 -3.20 -6.34
C GLY A 162 10.33 -3.91 -6.42
N ALA A 163 11.29 -3.51 -5.60
CA ALA A 163 12.59 -4.19 -5.50
C ALA A 163 12.47 -5.56 -4.82
N ILE A 164 11.69 -5.65 -3.74
CA ILE A 164 11.47 -6.89 -2.97
C ILE A 164 10.78 -7.95 -3.81
N ILE A 165 9.89 -7.61 -4.74
CA ILE A 165 9.26 -8.59 -5.64
C ILE A 165 10.14 -8.96 -6.83
N SER A 166 10.75 -8.01 -7.50
CA SER A 166 11.49 -8.25 -8.75
C SER A 166 12.79 -9.04 -8.53
N MET A 167 13.46 -8.84 -7.39
CA MET A 167 14.73 -9.50 -7.09
C MET A 167 14.58 -11.01 -6.81
N PRO A 168 13.61 -11.48 -5.98
CA PRO A 168 13.35 -12.91 -5.83
C PRO A 168 12.88 -13.59 -7.12
N LEU A 169 12.06 -12.95 -7.96
CA LEU A 169 11.67 -13.51 -9.27
C LEU A 169 12.88 -13.80 -10.13
N ARG A 170 13.87 -12.92 -10.12
CA ARG A 170 15.17 -13.17 -10.79
C ARG A 170 15.91 -14.35 -10.19
N ALA A 171 15.84 -14.55 -8.88
CA ALA A 171 16.48 -15.68 -8.19
C ALA A 171 15.83 -17.03 -8.53
N GLU A 172 14.52 -17.06 -8.71
CA GLU A 172 13.74 -18.21 -9.15
C GLU A 172 13.99 -18.57 -10.64
N GLY A 173 14.92 -17.86 -11.32
CA GLY A 173 15.37 -18.17 -12.67
C GLY A 173 14.74 -17.33 -13.78
N GLU A 174 13.90 -16.35 -13.47
CA GLU A 174 13.36 -15.45 -14.50
C GLU A 174 14.46 -14.59 -15.12
N SER A 175 14.29 -14.19 -16.39
CA SER A 175 15.16 -13.20 -17.01
C SER A 175 14.96 -11.83 -16.34
N LYS A 176 15.98 -10.96 -16.35
CA LYS A 176 15.88 -9.60 -15.78
C LYS A 176 14.68 -8.83 -16.32
N GLY A 177 14.43 -8.92 -17.63
CA GLY A 177 13.31 -8.25 -18.28
C GLY A 177 11.94 -8.78 -17.83
N ARG A 178 11.80 -10.09 -17.63
CA ARG A 178 10.56 -10.69 -17.11
C ARG A 178 10.35 -10.33 -15.64
N ALA A 179 11.39 -10.44 -14.81
CA ALA A 179 11.30 -10.06 -13.41
C ALA A 179 10.93 -8.56 -13.24
N PHE A 180 11.51 -7.68 -14.05
CA PHE A 180 11.13 -6.26 -14.12
C PHE A 180 9.66 -6.09 -14.52
N LEU A 181 9.24 -6.72 -15.63
CA LEU A 181 7.88 -6.61 -16.13
C LEU A 181 6.85 -7.12 -15.11
N ASN A 182 7.12 -8.25 -14.46
CA ASN A 182 6.26 -8.81 -13.43
C ASN A 182 6.15 -7.87 -12.21
N GLY A 183 7.26 -7.23 -11.80
CA GLY A 183 7.25 -6.20 -10.76
C GLY A 183 6.44 -4.96 -11.16
N VAL A 184 6.54 -4.50 -12.41
CA VAL A 184 5.70 -3.39 -12.92
C VAL A 184 4.22 -3.81 -12.97
N LEU A 185 3.92 -5.02 -13.43
CA LEU A 185 2.55 -5.52 -13.52
C LEU A 185 1.88 -5.68 -12.15
N SER A 186 2.63 -6.01 -11.09
CA SER A 186 2.06 -6.05 -9.74
C SER A 186 1.56 -4.68 -9.27
N GLY A 187 2.18 -3.58 -9.72
CA GLY A 187 1.77 -2.22 -9.40
C GLY A 187 0.64 -1.66 -10.28
N ILE A 188 0.31 -2.29 -11.42
CA ILE A 188 -0.70 -1.73 -12.34
C ILE A 188 -2.10 -1.63 -11.71
N VAL A 189 -2.37 -2.41 -10.68
CA VAL A 189 -3.64 -2.38 -9.93
C VAL A 189 -3.82 -1.10 -9.13
N GLU A 190 -2.73 -0.37 -8.82
CA GLU A 190 -2.78 0.91 -8.10
C GLU A 190 -3.53 1.98 -8.93
N PRO A 191 -3.11 2.35 -10.14
CA PRO A 191 -3.85 3.32 -10.95
C PRO A 191 -5.24 2.80 -11.35
N ILE A 192 -5.42 1.51 -11.58
CA ILE A 192 -6.72 0.91 -11.87
C ILE A 192 -7.65 1.05 -10.65
N GLY A 193 -7.19 0.65 -9.47
CA GLY A 193 -7.94 0.76 -8.22
C GLY A 193 -8.30 2.22 -7.90
N ALA A 194 -7.36 3.15 -8.08
CA ALA A 194 -7.61 4.57 -7.90
C ALA A 194 -8.71 5.10 -8.84
N VAL A 195 -8.65 4.78 -10.13
CA VAL A 195 -9.66 5.23 -11.10
C VAL A 195 -11.02 4.62 -10.78
N LEU A 196 -11.09 3.32 -10.50
CA LEU A 196 -12.35 2.66 -10.14
C LEU A 196 -12.97 3.25 -8.86
N THR A 197 -12.15 3.54 -7.87
CA THR A 197 -12.58 4.17 -6.62
C THR A 197 -13.11 5.59 -6.86
N ILE A 198 -12.41 6.42 -7.66
CA ILE A 198 -12.88 7.76 -8.03
C ILE A 198 -14.24 7.69 -8.74
N LEU A 199 -14.40 6.77 -9.67
CA LEU A 199 -15.66 6.60 -10.39
C LEU A 199 -16.81 6.17 -9.46
N GLY A 200 -16.53 5.23 -8.56
CA GLY A 200 -17.49 4.76 -7.57
C GLY A 200 -17.87 5.84 -6.56
N THR A 201 -16.90 6.58 -6.03
CA THR A 201 -17.13 7.60 -4.99
C THR A 201 -17.91 8.80 -5.50
N ARG A 202 -17.81 9.15 -6.78
CA ARG A 202 -18.64 10.22 -7.39
C ARG A 202 -20.14 9.98 -7.23
N LEU A 203 -20.57 8.72 -7.06
CA LEU A 203 -21.98 8.36 -6.87
C LEU A 203 -22.39 8.41 -5.39
N ILE A 204 -21.44 8.39 -4.43
CA ILE A 204 -21.74 8.21 -3.00
C ILE A 204 -20.80 9.10 -2.15
N VAL A 205 -20.86 10.44 -2.33
CA VAL A 205 -20.09 11.40 -1.51
C VAL A 205 -20.33 11.22 0.02
N PRO A 206 -21.54 10.91 0.52
CA PRO A 206 -21.77 10.66 1.95
C PRO A 206 -21.02 9.44 2.52
N ALA A 207 -20.56 8.52 1.67
CA ALA A 207 -19.80 7.34 2.10
C ALA A 207 -18.29 7.59 2.23
N LEU A 208 -17.81 8.81 1.94
CA LEU A 208 -16.38 9.14 1.93
C LEU A 208 -15.67 8.80 3.26
N PRO A 209 -16.23 9.11 4.47
CA PRO A 209 -15.61 8.72 5.74
C PRO A 209 -15.43 7.19 5.88
N TYR A 210 -16.40 6.42 5.39
CA TYR A 210 -16.32 4.95 5.41
C TYR A 210 -15.28 4.42 4.42
N LEU A 211 -15.15 5.05 3.25
CA LEU A 211 -14.20 4.63 2.21
C LEU A 211 -12.75 4.97 2.58
N LEU A 212 -12.52 6.15 3.19
CA LEU A 212 -11.20 6.51 3.72
C LEU A 212 -10.75 5.51 4.78
N SER A 213 -11.59 5.23 5.75
CA SER A 213 -11.27 4.28 6.81
C SER A 213 -11.24 2.84 6.35
N PHE A 214 -12.00 2.45 5.33
CA PHE A 214 -11.88 1.17 4.66
C PHE A 214 -10.47 0.98 4.07
N ALA A 215 -9.97 1.97 3.33
CA ALA A 215 -8.62 1.91 2.79
C ALA A 215 -7.56 1.83 3.89
N ALA A 216 -7.72 2.59 4.99
CA ALA A 216 -6.84 2.52 6.16
C ALA A 216 -6.84 1.13 6.80
N GLY A 217 -8.03 0.53 6.98
CA GLY A 217 -8.15 -0.83 7.55
C GLY A 217 -7.48 -1.88 6.68
N ALA A 218 -7.69 -1.81 5.38
CA ALA A 218 -7.07 -2.71 4.42
C ALA A 218 -5.54 -2.57 4.41
N MET A 219 -5.00 -1.34 4.41
CA MET A 219 -3.56 -1.09 4.50
C MET A 219 -2.96 -1.61 5.81
N LEU A 220 -3.64 -1.38 6.96
CA LEU A 220 -3.14 -1.87 8.26
C LEU A 220 -3.22 -3.39 8.37
N TYR A 221 -4.16 -4.06 7.70
CA TYR A 221 -4.16 -5.52 7.60
C TYR A 221 -2.84 -6.01 6.97
N VAL A 222 -2.45 -5.47 5.81
CA VAL A 222 -1.19 -5.80 5.14
C VAL A 222 0.02 -5.56 6.05
N VAL A 223 0.05 -4.43 6.74
CA VAL A 223 1.17 -4.12 7.66
C VAL A 223 1.31 -5.16 8.75
N VAL A 224 0.20 -5.55 9.38
CA VAL A 224 0.22 -6.45 10.55
C VAL A 224 0.42 -7.90 10.13
N GLU A 225 -0.24 -8.34 9.06
CA GLU A 225 -0.19 -9.73 8.60
C GLU A 225 1.13 -10.06 7.88
N GLU A 226 1.72 -9.10 7.19
CA GLU A 226 2.84 -9.38 6.30
C GLU A 226 4.10 -8.58 6.62
N LEU A 227 4.03 -7.24 6.60
CA LEU A 227 5.24 -6.43 6.70
C LEU A 227 5.91 -6.53 8.07
N ILE A 228 5.13 -6.55 9.17
CA ILE A 228 5.70 -6.70 10.52
C ILE A 228 6.32 -8.10 10.72
N PRO A 229 5.68 -9.22 10.37
CA PRO A 229 6.32 -10.52 10.37
C PRO A 229 7.58 -10.57 9.51
N GLU A 230 7.55 -10.05 8.28
CA GLU A 230 8.70 -10.08 7.38
C GLU A 230 9.90 -9.28 7.91
N MET A 231 9.69 -8.06 8.39
CA MET A 231 10.77 -7.25 8.94
C MET A 231 11.39 -7.83 10.21
N SER A 232 10.66 -8.73 10.90
CA SER A 232 11.08 -9.36 12.15
C SER A 232 11.72 -10.74 11.95
N GLN A 233 11.73 -11.30 10.74
CA GLN A 233 12.27 -12.64 10.46
C GLN A 233 13.78 -12.76 10.73
N GLY A 234 14.22 -13.99 11.09
CA GLY A 234 15.61 -14.36 11.25
C GLY A 234 16.19 -13.99 12.62
N LYS A 235 17.50 -13.69 12.70
CA LYS A 235 18.13 -13.33 13.97
C LYS A 235 17.56 -12.01 14.50
N HIS A 236 17.32 -11.94 15.81
CA HIS A 236 16.86 -10.73 16.48
C HIS A 236 17.71 -9.51 16.09
N SER A 237 17.05 -8.44 15.67
CA SER A 237 17.69 -7.19 15.27
C SER A 237 16.69 -6.04 15.43
N ASN A 238 17.15 -4.91 15.93
CA ASN A 238 16.34 -3.70 16.06
C ASN A 238 16.22 -2.93 14.73
N LEU A 239 16.86 -3.40 13.65
CA LEU A 239 16.94 -2.67 12.40
C LEU A 239 15.56 -2.45 11.75
N GLY A 240 14.70 -3.48 11.73
CA GLY A 240 13.34 -3.35 11.22
C GLY A 240 12.54 -2.29 11.99
N ALA A 241 12.61 -2.33 13.32
CA ALA A 241 11.93 -1.35 14.17
C ALA A 241 12.46 0.08 14.00
N LEU A 242 13.78 0.25 13.86
CA LEU A 242 14.38 1.57 13.59
C LEU A 242 13.99 2.09 12.21
N ALA A 243 14.02 1.24 11.19
CA ALA A 243 13.59 1.59 9.84
C ALA A 243 12.09 1.95 9.79
N PHE A 244 11.25 1.19 10.52
CA PHE A 244 9.84 1.53 10.72
C PHE A 244 9.67 2.93 11.32
N ALA A 245 10.40 3.24 12.39
CA ALA A 245 10.33 4.55 13.03
C ALA A 245 10.76 5.68 12.08
N VAL A 246 11.76 5.45 11.23
CA VAL A 246 12.19 6.41 10.19
C VAL A 246 11.09 6.60 9.15
N GLY A 247 10.52 5.52 8.59
CA GLY A 247 9.44 5.60 7.59
C GLY A 247 8.20 6.32 8.14
N PHE A 248 7.79 5.94 9.35
CA PHE A 248 6.69 6.58 10.07
C PHE A 248 6.93 8.09 10.26
N SER A 249 8.12 8.47 10.71
CA SER A 249 8.45 9.87 10.96
C SER A 249 8.49 10.70 9.69
N ILE A 250 9.01 10.14 8.59
CA ILE A 250 9.05 10.81 7.28
C ILE A 250 7.63 11.05 6.77
N MET A 251 6.76 10.03 6.80
CA MET A 251 5.39 10.18 6.32
C MET A 251 4.57 11.12 7.19
N MET A 252 4.69 11.02 8.52
CA MET A 252 4.07 11.97 9.45
C MET A 252 4.50 13.41 9.14
N ALA A 253 5.79 13.62 8.89
CA ALA A 253 6.31 14.95 8.55
C ALA A 253 5.78 15.45 7.20
N LEU A 254 5.67 14.57 6.19
CA LEU A 254 5.09 14.92 4.89
C LEU A 254 3.62 15.33 5.03
N ASP A 255 2.82 14.54 5.76
CA ASP A 255 1.40 14.85 5.98
C ASP A 255 1.22 16.19 6.71
N VAL A 256 1.93 16.39 7.82
CA VAL A 256 1.78 17.61 8.63
C VAL A 256 2.36 18.85 7.93
N ALA A 257 3.43 18.70 7.15
CA ALA A 257 4.06 19.83 6.45
C ALA A 257 3.34 20.24 5.16
N LEU A 258 2.69 19.31 4.48
CA LEU A 258 2.00 19.53 3.20
C LEU A 258 0.47 19.50 3.35
N GLY A 259 -0.07 18.76 4.32
CA GLY A 259 -1.52 18.67 4.59
C GLY A 259 -2.04 19.85 5.34
#